data_dc433978abc84d9b020c040828385488
#
_entry.id   dc433978abc84d9b020c040828385488
#
_cell.length_a   1.000
_cell.length_b   1.000
_cell.length_c   1.000
_cell.angle_alpha   90.00
_cell.angle_beta   90.00
_cell.angle_gamma   90.00
#
_symmetry.space_group_name_H-M   'P 1'
#
loop_
_entity.id
_entity.type
_entity.pdbx_description
1 polymer ?
#
loop_
_entity_poly.entity_id
_entity_poly.type
_entity_poly.pdbx_seq_one_letter_code
_entity_poly.pdbx_strand_id
1 'polypeptide(L)'
;MINLQANIDERLWTAIENPYQSGNYSGAVVDSVHFISELIRDRTGLDGDGQELVGKAFGGPSPLLKVNKLQTESERNVQKGIQLLLMGLYQGIRNPRSHGKHADSVEDADSIILFISFLLKIIDRAKSPFEKTAFLERVFDVDFVESDRYAELLVAQIPPNKHWDILIESYRLKERANGRKLACFMRALLLKLNPEETDQFCAVISDELLATNSEPITRSILQIIPDEYWLKYPELARIRTEGRLIDDIRKGKYDVQNGQLLAGGFGTWARDLAAVFVLKERLLNTLLTKLDSGDWSEQEYVLRCFDSALSAIESKPSYRTVLVITKGLEAGDKRFYDFVGRFNEAMFGGQEWFKPFKQAYEEFSEKPNLTGLSDDDVPF
;
A
#
# COMPACT_ATOMS: atom_id res chain seq x y z
N MET A 1 -46.84 -10.09 21.61
CA MET A 1 -45.67 -10.33 20.73
C MET A 1 -44.55 -9.39 21.12
N ILE A 2 -43.37 -9.91 21.31
CA ILE A 2 -42.16 -9.09 21.57
C ILE A 2 -41.80 -8.40 20.25
N ASN A 3 -41.45 -7.12 20.31
CA ASN A 3 -40.82 -6.47 19.12
C ASN A 3 -39.38 -6.99 19.05
N LEU A 4 -39.16 -8.06 18.26
CA LEU A 4 -37.87 -8.73 18.15
C LEU A 4 -36.80 -7.76 17.69
N GLN A 5 -37.06 -6.95 16.64
CA GLN A 5 -36.13 -5.96 16.08
C GLN A 5 -35.57 -5.01 17.13
N ALA A 6 -36.41 -4.52 18.04
CA ALA A 6 -35.97 -3.55 19.06
C ALA A 6 -35.15 -4.20 20.19
N ASN A 7 -35.14 -5.56 20.28
CA ASN A 7 -34.52 -6.28 21.40
C ASN A 7 -33.28 -7.08 21.03
N ILE A 8 -32.89 -7.10 19.76
CA ILE A 8 -31.69 -7.79 19.27
C ILE A 8 -30.64 -6.84 18.72
N ASP A 9 -29.45 -7.37 18.42
CA ASP A 9 -28.38 -6.64 17.76
C ASP A 9 -28.83 -6.21 16.34
N GLU A 10 -28.59 -4.95 15.95
CA GLU A 10 -29.00 -4.40 14.65
C GLU A 10 -28.36 -5.15 13.47
N ARG A 11 -27.10 -5.59 13.61
CA ARG A 11 -26.40 -6.37 12.58
C ARG A 11 -27.07 -7.74 12.39
N LEU A 12 -27.51 -8.36 13.50
CA LEU A 12 -28.25 -9.62 13.46
C LEU A 12 -29.61 -9.42 12.79
N TRP A 13 -30.32 -8.35 13.12
CA TRP A 13 -31.60 -8.04 12.48
C TRP A 13 -31.43 -7.90 10.95
N THR A 14 -30.44 -7.13 10.51
CA THR A 14 -30.14 -6.94 9.08
C THR A 14 -29.89 -8.26 8.35
N ALA A 15 -29.25 -9.23 9.01
CA ALA A 15 -28.98 -10.55 8.43
C ALA A 15 -30.22 -11.42 8.26
N ILE A 16 -31.25 -11.25 9.13
CA ILE A 16 -32.42 -12.14 9.19
C ILE A 16 -33.73 -11.49 8.77
N GLU A 17 -33.75 -10.17 8.50
CA GLU A 17 -34.97 -9.42 8.26
C GLU A 17 -35.83 -10.01 7.14
N ASN A 18 -35.24 -10.34 6.01
CA ASN A 18 -35.96 -10.88 4.84
C ASN A 18 -36.65 -12.22 5.15
N PRO A 19 -35.96 -13.28 5.63
CA PRO A 19 -36.63 -14.52 5.97
C PRO A 19 -37.65 -14.37 7.11
N TYR A 20 -37.35 -13.54 8.12
CA TYR A 20 -38.27 -13.31 9.24
C TYR A 20 -39.56 -12.63 8.80
N GLN A 21 -39.49 -11.54 8.03
CA GLN A 21 -40.67 -10.79 7.54
C GLN A 21 -41.50 -11.62 6.55
N SER A 22 -40.89 -12.52 5.81
CA SER A 22 -41.61 -13.43 4.90
C SER A 22 -42.28 -14.61 5.58
N GLY A 23 -42.14 -14.73 6.94
CA GLY A 23 -42.68 -15.85 7.71
C GLY A 23 -41.83 -17.13 7.63
N ASN A 24 -40.65 -17.09 7.05
CA ASN A 24 -39.69 -18.20 7.06
C ASN A 24 -38.86 -18.17 8.34
N TYR A 25 -39.48 -18.45 9.46
CA TYR A 25 -38.85 -18.37 10.78
C TYR A 25 -37.70 -19.36 10.98
N SER A 26 -37.80 -20.56 10.42
CA SER A 26 -36.70 -21.54 10.47
C SER A 26 -35.50 -21.05 9.65
N GLY A 27 -35.75 -20.40 8.52
CA GLY A 27 -34.69 -19.73 7.70
C GLY A 27 -34.00 -18.62 8.53
N ALA A 28 -34.77 -17.76 9.18
CA ALA A 28 -34.25 -16.69 10.03
C ALA A 28 -33.35 -17.22 11.16
N VAL A 29 -33.73 -18.35 11.77
CA VAL A 29 -32.89 -19.02 12.81
C VAL A 29 -31.59 -19.55 12.20
N VAL A 30 -31.64 -20.22 11.05
CA VAL A 30 -30.43 -20.72 10.36
C VAL A 30 -29.48 -19.56 10.00
N ASP A 31 -30.00 -18.48 9.43
CA ASP A 31 -29.22 -17.29 9.07
C ASP A 31 -28.61 -16.60 10.32
N SER A 32 -29.34 -16.61 11.44
CA SER A 32 -28.80 -16.12 12.73
C SER A 32 -27.58 -16.92 13.19
N VAL A 33 -27.60 -18.24 13.05
CA VAL A 33 -26.45 -19.09 13.42
C VAL A 33 -25.32 -18.92 12.41
N HIS A 34 -25.65 -18.75 11.14
CA HIS A 34 -24.65 -18.43 10.12
C HIS A 34 -23.92 -17.13 10.44
N PHE A 35 -24.66 -16.10 10.87
CA PHE A 35 -24.08 -14.82 11.29
C PHE A 35 -23.07 -14.99 12.45
N ILE A 36 -23.33 -15.89 13.42
CA ILE A 36 -22.33 -16.24 14.46
C ILE A 36 -21.08 -16.86 13.84
N SER A 37 -21.23 -17.77 12.86
CA SER A 37 -20.09 -18.39 12.18
C SER A 37 -19.20 -17.34 11.50
N GLU A 38 -19.83 -16.42 10.77
CA GLU A 38 -19.13 -15.32 10.12
C GLU A 38 -18.36 -14.45 11.13
N LEU A 39 -19.01 -14.05 12.22
CA LEU A 39 -18.38 -13.24 13.27
C LEU A 39 -17.18 -13.97 13.91
N ILE A 40 -17.29 -15.27 14.19
CA ILE A 40 -16.17 -16.05 14.73
C ILE A 40 -15.02 -16.12 13.71
N ARG A 41 -15.31 -16.40 12.43
CA ARG A 41 -14.30 -16.39 11.36
C ARG A 41 -13.61 -15.03 11.24
N ASP A 42 -14.41 -13.97 11.22
CA ASP A 42 -13.90 -12.61 11.13
C ASP A 42 -12.95 -12.25 12.28
N ARG A 43 -13.28 -12.69 13.49
CA ARG A 43 -12.47 -12.36 14.69
C ARG A 43 -11.26 -13.26 14.90
N THR A 44 -11.23 -14.44 14.32
CA THR A 44 -10.17 -15.44 14.56
C THR A 44 -9.27 -15.69 13.36
N GLY A 45 -9.76 -15.40 12.16
CA GLY A 45 -9.08 -15.80 10.92
C GLY A 45 -9.15 -17.30 10.62
N LEU A 46 -9.99 -18.03 11.35
CA LEU A 46 -10.16 -19.47 11.12
C LEU A 46 -11.10 -19.72 9.94
N ASP A 47 -10.77 -20.74 9.17
CA ASP A 47 -11.68 -21.37 8.23
C ASP A 47 -12.52 -22.46 8.91
N GLY A 48 -13.61 -22.87 8.25
CA GLY A 48 -14.49 -23.93 8.75
C GLY A 48 -15.83 -23.42 9.26
N ASP A 49 -16.65 -24.32 9.78
CA ASP A 49 -18.01 -24.05 10.25
C ASP A 49 -18.38 -24.95 11.43
N GLY A 50 -19.50 -24.63 12.07
CA GLY A 50 -20.12 -25.50 13.07
C GLY A 50 -19.27 -25.74 14.31
N GLN A 51 -19.36 -26.96 14.82
CA GLN A 51 -18.68 -27.34 16.07
C GLN A 51 -17.15 -27.29 15.97
N GLU A 52 -16.58 -27.57 14.80
CA GLU A 52 -15.14 -27.52 14.59
C GLU A 52 -14.60 -26.09 14.73
N LEU A 53 -15.27 -25.13 14.08
CA LEU A 53 -14.94 -23.70 14.20
C LEU A 53 -15.00 -23.23 15.65
N VAL A 54 -16.09 -23.56 16.36
CA VAL A 54 -16.25 -23.20 17.77
C VAL A 54 -15.19 -23.88 18.64
N GLY A 55 -14.88 -25.14 18.36
CA GLY A 55 -13.86 -25.91 19.09
C GLY A 55 -12.48 -25.26 18.99
N LYS A 56 -12.09 -24.81 17.80
CA LYS A 56 -10.83 -24.11 17.54
C LYS A 56 -10.81 -22.70 18.13
N ALA A 57 -11.93 -21.97 18.04
CA ALA A 57 -12.01 -20.58 18.48
C ALA A 57 -12.03 -20.43 20.01
N PHE A 58 -12.84 -21.24 20.71
CA PHE A 58 -13.10 -21.12 22.15
C PHE A 58 -12.46 -22.20 23.01
N GLY A 59 -11.95 -23.28 22.41
CA GLY A 59 -11.44 -24.46 23.11
C GLY A 59 -9.93 -24.45 23.32
N GLY A 60 -9.46 -25.54 23.98
CA GLY A 60 -8.04 -25.75 24.28
C GLY A 60 -7.51 -24.95 25.46
N PRO A 61 -6.24 -25.14 25.81
CA PRO A 61 -5.60 -24.46 26.94
C PRO A 61 -5.36 -22.96 26.67
N SER A 62 -5.30 -22.54 25.40
CA SER A 62 -5.15 -21.15 24.99
C SER A 62 -6.13 -20.83 23.86
N PRO A 63 -7.41 -20.59 24.16
CA PRO A 63 -8.41 -20.29 23.15
C PRO A 63 -8.10 -18.97 22.43
N LEU A 64 -8.46 -18.92 21.14
CA LEU A 64 -8.29 -17.70 20.33
C LEU A 64 -9.25 -16.59 20.79
N LEU A 65 -10.50 -16.94 21.12
CA LEU A 65 -11.48 -16.01 21.69
C LEU A 65 -11.62 -16.27 23.19
N LYS A 66 -11.18 -15.31 23.99
CA LYS A 66 -11.21 -15.40 25.46
C LYS A 66 -12.33 -14.53 26.00
N VAL A 67 -13.37 -15.17 26.58
CA VAL A 67 -14.51 -14.46 27.17
C VAL A 67 -14.19 -13.84 28.53
N ASN A 68 -13.03 -14.21 29.11
CA ASN A 68 -12.52 -13.69 30.39
C ASN A 68 -10.97 -13.81 30.43
N LYS A 69 -10.36 -13.58 31.61
CA LYS A 69 -8.89 -13.63 31.77
C LYS A 69 -8.27 -15.02 31.85
N LEU A 70 -9.09 -16.07 32.07
CA LEU A 70 -8.70 -17.48 32.26
C LEU A 70 -7.71 -17.70 33.43
N GLN A 71 -7.75 -16.84 34.44
CA GLN A 71 -6.85 -16.92 35.60
C GLN A 71 -7.33 -17.91 36.66
N THR A 72 -8.63 -17.95 36.89
CA THR A 72 -9.25 -18.82 37.90
C THR A 72 -9.92 -20.05 37.27
N GLU A 73 -10.19 -21.08 38.08
CA GLU A 73 -10.95 -22.25 37.64
C GLU A 73 -12.38 -21.86 37.21
N SER A 74 -13.01 -20.96 37.95
CA SER A 74 -14.34 -20.44 37.61
C SER A 74 -14.35 -19.78 36.23
N GLU A 75 -13.34 -18.97 35.92
CA GLU A 75 -13.21 -18.32 34.60
C GLU A 75 -13.01 -19.35 33.47
N ARG A 76 -12.22 -20.40 33.70
CA ARG A 76 -12.04 -21.50 32.73
C ARG A 76 -13.34 -22.28 32.53
N ASN A 77 -14.12 -22.49 33.61
CA ASN A 77 -15.43 -23.14 33.52
C ASN A 77 -16.44 -22.30 32.73
N VAL A 78 -16.45 -20.97 32.89
CA VAL A 78 -17.28 -20.06 32.08
C VAL A 78 -16.86 -20.12 30.60
N GLN A 79 -15.57 -20.06 30.28
CA GLN A 79 -15.05 -20.21 28.91
C GLN A 79 -15.54 -21.53 28.26
N LYS A 80 -15.41 -22.64 29.01
CA LYS A 80 -15.87 -23.96 28.57
C LYS A 80 -17.38 -24.02 28.40
N GLY A 81 -18.12 -23.39 29.30
CA GLY A 81 -19.58 -23.29 29.22
C GLY A 81 -20.06 -22.57 27.98
N ILE A 82 -19.46 -21.43 27.63
CA ILE A 82 -19.76 -20.69 26.39
C ILE A 82 -19.41 -21.52 25.13
N GLN A 83 -18.26 -22.20 25.13
CA GLN A 83 -17.94 -23.15 24.07
C GLN A 83 -19.02 -24.20 23.85
N LEU A 84 -19.48 -24.84 24.94
CA LEU A 84 -20.50 -25.88 24.87
C LEU A 84 -21.86 -25.35 24.42
N LEU A 85 -22.26 -24.13 24.86
CA LEU A 85 -23.49 -23.48 24.41
C LEU A 85 -23.45 -23.21 22.89
N LEU A 86 -22.33 -22.68 22.37
CA LEU A 86 -22.16 -22.47 20.96
C LEU A 86 -22.17 -23.79 20.18
N MET A 87 -21.47 -24.82 20.64
CA MET A 87 -21.50 -26.14 19.98
C MET A 87 -22.91 -26.73 19.96
N GLY A 88 -23.65 -26.57 21.09
CA GLY A 88 -25.05 -27.00 21.20
C GLY A 88 -25.98 -26.25 20.25
N LEU A 89 -25.73 -24.97 20.01
CA LEU A 89 -26.47 -24.17 19.03
C LEU A 89 -26.37 -24.77 17.62
N TYR A 90 -25.17 -25.17 17.19
CA TYR A 90 -25.00 -25.82 15.90
C TYR A 90 -25.65 -27.21 15.85
N GLN A 91 -25.43 -28.03 16.87
CA GLN A 91 -25.90 -29.40 16.88
C GLN A 91 -27.42 -29.52 17.08
N GLY A 92 -27.97 -28.80 18.06
CA GLY A 92 -29.34 -28.91 18.46
C GLY A 92 -30.30 -27.98 17.75
N ILE A 93 -29.81 -26.85 17.21
CA ILE A 93 -30.67 -25.83 16.60
C ILE A 93 -30.47 -25.74 15.10
N ARG A 94 -29.22 -25.53 14.60
CA ARG A 94 -28.95 -25.36 13.17
C ARG A 94 -29.13 -26.67 12.38
N ASN A 95 -28.53 -27.78 12.83
CA ASN A 95 -28.52 -29.01 12.06
C ASN A 95 -29.92 -29.57 11.74
N PRO A 96 -30.90 -29.64 12.68
CA PRO A 96 -32.25 -30.10 12.35
C PRO A 96 -32.95 -29.23 11.31
N ARG A 97 -32.65 -27.91 11.26
CA ARG A 97 -33.24 -26.94 10.34
C ARG A 97 -32.56 -26.92 8.98
N SER A 98 -31.29 -27.30 8.90
CA SER A 98 -30.55 -27.35 7.63
C SER A 98 -30.81 -28.64 6.84
N HIS A 99 -31.20 -29.74 7.51
CA HIS A 99 -31.32 -31.06 6.89
C HIS A 99 -32.74 -31.63 6.88
N GLY A 100 -33.72 -30.94 7.48
CA GLY A 100 -35.08 -31.40 7.60
C GLY A 100 -36.13 -30.36 7.22
N LYS A 101 -37.37 -30.82 7.01
CA LYS A 101 -38.55 -29.91 6.90
C LYS A 101 -38.96 -29.47 8.32
N HIS A 102 -38.16 -28.57 8.90
CA HIS A 102 -38.49 -28.00 10.21
C HIS A 102 -39.27 -26.68 9.97
N ALA A 103 -40.36 -26.53 10.71
CA ALA A 103 -41.17 -25.30 10.71
C ALA A 103 -41.25 -24.78 12.15
N ASP A 104 -40.57 -23.67 12.40
CA ASP A 104 -40.64 -22.99 13.69
C ASP A 104 -41.90 -22.12 13.78
N SER A 105 -42.48 -22.06 14.98
CA SER A 105 -43.41 -20.98 15.30
C SER A 105 -42.68 -19.65 15.45
N VAL A 106 -43.38 -18.53 15.39
CA VAL A 106 -42.80 -17.22 15.64
C VAL A 106 -42.23 -17.13 17.05
N GLU A 107 -42.90 -17.73 18.03
CA GLU A 107 -42.52 -17.75 19.45
C GLU A 107 -41.21 -18.53 19.67
N ASP A 108 -41.03 -19.66 19.00
CA ASP A 108 -39.81 -20.47 19.08
C ASP A 108 -38.64 -19.73 18.41
N ALA A 109 -38.87 -19.17 17.22
CA ALA A 109 -37.86 -18.39 16.49
C ALA A 109 -37.42 -17.16 17.28
N ASP A 110 -38.35 -16.38 17.84
CA ASP A 110 -38.04 -15.23 18.69
C ASP A 110 -37.15 -15.61 19.88
N SER A 111 -37.50 -16.72 20.56
CA SER A 111 -36.74 -17.17 21.70
C SER A 111 -35.30 -17.58 21.34
N ILE A 112 -35.15 -18.29 20.23
CA ILE A 112 -33.85 -18.72 19.75
C ILE A 112 -33.00 -17.50 19.27
N ILE A 113 -33.60 -16.59 18.52
CA ILE A 113 -32.89 -15.41 18.02
C ILE A 113 -32.47 -14.47 19.15
N LEU A 114 -33.30 -14.29 20.18
CA LEU A 114 -32.92 -13.55 21.39
C LEU A 114 -31.73 -14.21 22.12
N PHE A 115 -31.72 -15.55 22.23
CA PHE A 115 -30.58 -16.27 22.79
C PHE A 115 -29.32 -16.13 21.96
N ILE A 116 -29.44 -16.15 20.61
CA ILE A 116 -28.33 -15.88 19.67
C ILE A 116 -27.81 -14.47 19.88
N SER A 117 -28.68 -13.47 19.99
CA SER A 117 -28.30 -12.07 20.25
C SER A 117 -27.56 -11.92 21.60
N PHE A 118 -27.94 -12.71 22.64
CA PHE A 118 -27.18 -12.76 23.89
C PHE A 118 -25.74 -13.33 23.66
N LEU A 119 -25.62 -14.45 22.93
CA LEU A 119 -24.32 -15.04 22.64
C LEU A 119 -23.42 -14.10 21.80
N LEU A 120 -24.00 -13.35 20.88
CA LEU A 120 -23.28 -12.32 20.12
C LEU A 120 -22.62 -11.28 21.05
N LYS A 121 -23.35 -10.80 22.06
CA LYS A 121 -22.77 -9.85 23.03
C LYS A 121 -21.60 -10.44 23.81
N ILE A 122 -21.58 -11.74 24.06
CA ILE A 122 -20.45 -12.41 24.70
C ILE A 122 -19.27 -12.51 23.74
N ILE A 123 -19.54 -12.90 22.49
CA ILE A 123 -18.50 -12.99 21.46
C ILE A 123 -17.88 -11.61 21.21
N ASP A 124 -18.68 -10.56 21.11
CA ASP A 124 -18.19 -9.19 20.90
C ASP A 124 -17.26 -8.70 22.03
N ARG A 125 -17.51 -9.11 23.26
CA ARG A 125 -16.66 -8.78 24.42
C ARG A 125 -15.45 -9.69 24.56
N ALA A 126 -15.43 -10.82 23.88
CA ALA A 126 -14.29 -11.74 23.94
C ALA A 126 -13.03 -11.07 23.37
N LYS A 127 -11.90 -11.24 24.04
CA LYS A 127 -10.62 -10.74 23.52
C LYS A 127 -10.19 -11.59 22.35
N SER A 128 -9.98 -10.94 21.21
CA SER A 128 -9.36 -11.53 20.03
C SER A 128 -7.85 -11.47 20.14
N PRO A 129 -7.10 -12.41 19.55
CA PRO A 129 -5.65 -12.33 19.46
C PRO A 129 -5.19 -11.15 18.58
N PHE A 130 -6.05 -10.65 17.70
CA PHE A 130 -5.75 -9.55 16.78
C PHE A 130 -6.77 -8.42 16.97
N GLU A 131 -6.29 -7.28 17.42
CA GLU A 131 -7.05 -6.04 17.53
C GLU A 131 -6.56 -5.04 16.48
N LYS A 132 -7.39 -4.74 15.48
CA LYS A 132 -7.06 -3.89 14.32
C LYS A 132 -6.52 -2.52 14.75
N THR A 133 -7.20 -1.86 15.69
CA THR A 133 -6.83 -0.51 16.15
C THR A 133 -5.45 -0.51 16.82
N ALA A 134 -5.24 -1.40 17.79
CA ALA A 134 -3.97 -1.54 18.49
C ALA A 134 -2.83 -2.00 17.54
N PHE A 135 -3.16 -2.77 16.51
CA PHE A 135 -2.19 -3.15 15.49
C PHE A 135 -1.79 -1.96 14.63
N LEU A 136 -2.75 -1.17 14.15
CA LEU A 136 -2.48 0.03 13.36
C LEU A 136 -1.70 1.08 14.15
N GLU A 137 -1.96 1.25 15.46
CA GLU A 137 -1.13 2.10 16.32
C GLU A 137 0.35 1.73 16.26
N ARG A 138 0.67 0.43 16.20
CA ARG A 138 2.06 -0.05 16.05
C ARG A 138 2.63 0.21 14.65
N VAL A 139 1.81 0.17 13.61
CA VAL A 139 2.24 0.50 12.23
C VAL A 139 2.59 1.98 12.11
N PHE A 140 1.84 2.86 12.79
CA PHE A 140 2.01 4.30 12.78
C PHE A 140 2.86 4.83 13.93
N ASP A 141 3.45 3.94 14.73
CA ASP A 141 4.30 4.33 15.85
C ASP A 141 5.54 5.12 15.39
N VAL A 142 5.86 6.16 16.14
CA VAL A 142 7.06 6.96 15.92
C VAL A 142 8.33 6.12 16.01
N ASP A 143 8.32 5.07 16.85
CA ASP A 143 9.44 4.15 17.06
C ASP A 143 9.42 2.93 16.11
N PHE A 144 8.53 2.91 15.11
CA PHE A 144 8.55 1.87 14.08
C PHE A 144 9.95 1.79 13.43
N VAL A 145 10.55 0.61 13.40
CA VAL A 145 11.89 0.40 12.84
C VAL A 145 11.81 0.36 11.31
N GLU A 146 12.49 1.28 10.63
CA GLU A 146 12.60 1.33 9.16
C GLU A 146 13.44 0.15 8.66
N SER A 147 12.82 -1.03 8.54
CA SER A 147 13.46 -2.28 8.15
C SER A 147 12.43 -3.22 7.53
N ASP A 148 12.77 -3.81 6.39
CA ASP A 148 11.93 -4.82 5.73
C ASP A 148 11.70 -6.03 6.65
N ARG A 149 12.73 -6.46 7.39
CA ARG A 149 12.60 -7.57 8.34
C ARG A 149 11.65 -7.28 9.49
N TYR A 150 11.66 -6.07 10.02
CA TYR A 150 10.70 -5.66 11.06
C TYR A 150 9.27 -5.64 10.50
N ALA A 151 9.10 -5.10 9.31
CA ALA A 151 7.80 -5.07 8.63
C ALA A 151 7.26 -6.48 8.35
N GLU A 152 8.08 -7.41 7.86
CA GLU A 152 7.71 -8.81 7.66
C GLU A 152 7.22 -9.49 8.95
N LEU A 153 7.94 -9.30 10.06
CA LEU A 153 7.57 -9.86 11.36
C LEU A 153 6.26 -9.26 11.89
N LEU A 154 6.03 -7.97 11.62
CA LEU A 154 4.79 -7.31 12.00
C LEU A 154 3.62 -7.83 11.15
N VAL A 155 3.79 -7.92 9.84
CA VAL A 155 2.77 -8.45 8.90
C VAL A 155 2.43 -9.91 9.20
N ALA A 156 3.40 -10.72 9.62
CA ALA A 156 3.16 -12.11 10.02
C ALA A 156 2.19 -12.28 11.22
N GLN A 157 1.91 -11.20 11.94
CA GLN A 157 0.94 -11.20 13.05
C GLN A 157 -0.50 -10.92 12.59
N ILE A 158 -0.69 -10.51 11.33
CA ILE A 158 -2.00 -10.22 10.76
C ILE A 158 -2.65 -11.54 10.33
N PRO A 159 -3.88 -11.84 10.77
CA PRO A 159 -4.63 -12.97 10.22
C PRO A 159 -4.82 -12.82 8.70
N PRO A 160 -4.73 -13.92 7.92
CA PRO A 160 -4.82 -13.87 6.46
C PRO A 160 -6.05 -13.13 5.93
N ASN A 161 -7.22 -13.34 6.53
CA ASN A 161 -8.47 -12.68 6.18
C ASN A 161 -8.54 -11.18 6.56
N LYS A 162 -7.50 -10.63 7.19
CA LYS A 162 -7.39 -9.21 7.56
C LYS A 162 -6.33 -8.45 6.76
N HIS A 163 -5.57 -9.12 5.89
CA HIS A 163 -4.54 -8.46 5.09
C HIS A 163 -5.12 -7.30 4.27
N TRP A 164 -6.24 -7.54 3.59
CA TRP A 164 -6.93 -6.52 2.79
C TRP A 164 -7.40 -5.33 3.64
N ASP A 165 -8.08 -5.60 4.75
CA ASP A 165 -8.59 -4.55 5.65
C ASP A 165 -7.46 -3.66 6.19
N ILE A 166 -6.36 -4.28 6.61
CA ILE A 166 -5.20 -3.55 7.14
C ILE A 166 -4.51 -2.76 6.04
N LEU A 167 -4.40 -3.32 4.83
CA LEU A 167 -3.81 -2.64 3.69
C LEU A 167 -4.57 -1.35 3.34
N ILE A 168 -5.88 -1.47 3.14
CA ILE A 168 -6.73 -0.33 2.78
C ILE A 168 -6.73 0.74 3.87
N GLU A 169 -6.80 0.33 5.15
CA GLU A 169 -6.77 1.29 6.25
C GLU A 169 -5.41 1.99 6.37
N SER A 170 -4.31 1.24 6.22
CA SER A 170 -2.96 1.81 6.22
C SER A 170 -2.77 2.78 5.06
N TYR A 171 -3.28 2.44 3.88
CA TYR A 171 -3.26 3.32 2.71
C TYR A 171 -4.08 4.61 2.93
N ARG A 172 -5.28 4.51 3.52
CA ARG A 172 -6.12 5.67 3.84
C ARG A 172 -5.45 6.64 4.82
N LEU A 173 -4.66 6.10 5.73
CA LEU A 173 -3.95 6.87 6.76
C LEU A 173 -2.54 7.31 6.33
N LYS A 174 -2.15 7.13 5.08
CA LYS A 174 -0.79 7.36 4.56
C LYS A 174 -0.20 8.73 4.89
N GLU A 175 -1.03 9.76 4.94
CA GLU A 175 -0.58 11.13 5.24
C GLU A 175 -0.19 11.35 6.71
N ARG A 176 -0.59 10.42 7.60
CA ARG A 176 -0.26 10.47 9.04
C ARG A 176 1.07 9.79 9.35
N ALA A 177 1.61 9.03 8.42
CA ALA A 177 2.77 8.19 8.63
C ALA A 177 4.07 8.86 8.18
N ASN A 178 5.20 8.40 8.74
CA ASN A 178 6.47 8.56 8.08
C ASN A 178 6.46 7.66 6.82
N GLY A 179 6.56 8.27 5.64
CA GLY A 179 6.40 7.57 4.36
C GLY A 179 7.40 6.43 4.16
N ARG A 180 8.66 6.56 4.62
CA ARG A 180 9.67 5.49 4.48
C ARG A 180 9.32 4.27 5.34
N LYS A 181 8.90 4.50 6.58
CA LYS A 181 8.48 3.44 7.50
C LYS A 181 7.25 2.72 6.97
N LEU A 182 6.26 3.49 6.50
CA LEU A 182 5.06 2.93 5.89
C LEU A 182 5.37 2.17 4.60
N ALA A 183 6.33 2.61 3.79
CA ALA A 183 6.76 1.91 2.58
C ALA A 183 7.26 0.48 2.87
N CYS A 184 8.09 0.30 3.91
CA CYS A 184 8.52 -1.05 4.33
C CYS A 184 7.32 -1.93 4.70
N PHE A 185 6.37 -1.39 5.48
CA PHE A 185 5.18 -2.12 5.88
C PHE A 185 4.27 -2.47 4.70
N MET A 186 3.99 -1.50 3.82
CA MET A 186 3.15 -1.70 2.63
C MET A 186 3.76 -2.74 1.70
N ARG A 187 5.07 -2.69 1.44
CA ARG A 187 5.80 -3.69 0.63
C ARG A 187 5.61 -5.10 1.19
N ALA A 188 5.84 -5.28 2.49
CA ALA A 188 5.70 -6.59 3.14
C ALA A 188 4.25 -7.10 3.10
N LEU A 189 3.25 -6.21 3.23
CA LEU A 189 1.85 -6.58 3.22
C LEU A 189 1.33 -6.88 1.79
N LEU A 190 1.77 -6.12 0.79
CA LEU A 190 1.44 -6.36 -0.62
C LEU A 190 1.87 -7.76 -1.10
N LEU A 191 2.98 -8.28 -0.58
CA LEU A 191 3.43 -9.67 -0.86
C LEU A 191 2.50 -10.76 -0.29
N LYS A 192 1.54 -10.41 0.57
CA LYS A 192 0.56 -11.35 1.15
C LYS A 192 -0.77 -11.38 0.40
N LEU A 193 -0.97 -10.44 -0.52
CA LEU A 193 -2.21 -10.38 -1.31
C LEU A 193 -2.21 -11.43 -2.41
N ASN A 194 -3.41 -11.89 -2.74
CA ASN A 194 -3.63 -12.65 -3.96
C ASN A 194 -3.69 -11.71 -5.20
N PRO A 195 -3.64 -12.24 -6.43
CA PRO A 195 -3.66 -11.43 -7.64
C PRO A 195 -4.90 -10.53 -7.76
N GLU A 196 -6.08 -11.02 -7.38
CA GLU A 196 -7.34 -10.27 -7.46
C GLU A 196 -7.34 -9.09 -6.48
N GLU A 197 -6.91 -9.29 -5.23
CA GLU A 197 -6.74 -8.22 -4.24
C GLU A 197 -5.71 -7.19 -4.71
N THR A 198 -4.62 -7.65 -5.34
CA THR A 198 -3.60 -6.76 -5.91
C THR A 198 -4.18 -5.87 -6.98
N ASP A 199 -4.96 -6.43 -7.91
CA ASP A 199 -5.60 -5.67 -8.99
C ASP A 199 -6.64 -4.68 -8.45
N GLN A 200 -7.43 -5.08 -7.46
CA GLN A 200 -8.38 -4.19 -6.77
C GLN A 200 -7.66 -3.03 -6.08
N PHE A 201 -6.53 -3.30 -5.43
CA PHE A 201 -5.74 -2.26 -4.79
C PHE A 201 -5.13 -1.29 -5.80
N CYS A 202 -4.61 -1.79 -6.92
CA CYS A 202 -4.13 -0.96 -8.02
C CYS A 202 -5.23 -0.08 -8.61
N ALA A 203 -6.47 -0.56 -8.68
CA ALA A 203 -7.62 0.24 -9.09
C ALA A 203 -7.90 1.39 -8.12
N VAL A 204 -7.91 1.13 -6.80
CA VAL A 204 -8.09 2.16 -5.76
C VAL A 204 -7.04 3.27 -5.88
N ILE A 205 -5.76 2.89 -6.03
CA ILE A 205 -4.67 3.86 -6.22
C ILE A 205 -4.86 4.67 -7.51
N SER A 206 -5.23 4.00 -8.59
CA SER A 206 -5.43 4.63 -9.90
C SER A 206 -6.55 5.66 -9.87
N ASP A 207 -7.66 5.35 -9.21
CA ASP A 207 -8.78 6.27 -9.04
C ASP A 207 -8.35 7.51 -8.24
N GLU A 208 -7.56 7.35 -7.18
CA GLU A 208 -7.04 8.50 -6.42
C GLU A 208 -6.05 9.32 -7.24
N LEU A 209 -5.14 8.70 -8.01
CA LEU A 209 -4.21 9.40 -8.91
C LEU A 209 -4.94 10.17 -10.02
N LEU A 210 -6.07 9.64 -10.51
CA LEU A 210 -6.92 10.31 -11.49
C LEU A 210 -7.72 11.46 -10.88
N ALA A 211 -8.17 11.32 -9.64
CA ALA A 211 -9.01 12.32 -8.98
C ALA A 211 -8.19 13.47 -8.39
N THR A 212 -6.97 13.21 -7.89
CA THR A 212 -6.19 14.21 -7.14
C THR A 212 -5.39 15.15 -8.04
N ASN A 213 -5.39 16.44 -7.68
CA ASN A 213 -4.42 17.43 -8.17
C ASN A 213 -3.36 17.76 -7.10
N SER A 214 -3.47 17.20 -5.91
CA SER A 214 -2.56 17.44 -4.79
C SER A 214 -1.21 16.77 -5.05
N GLU A 215 -0.15 17.57 -5.03
CA GLU A 215 1.23 17.09 -5.09
C GLU A 215 1.62 16.27 -3.85
N PRO A 216 1.31 16.70 -2.60
CA PRO A 216 1.58 15.91 -1.41
C PRO A 216 0.94 14.52 -1.43
N ILE A 217 -0.32 14.41 -1.86
CA ILE A 217 -1.01 13.11 -1.96
C ILE A 217 -0.30 12.20 -2.98
N THR A 218 0.02 12.75 -4.17
CA THR A 218 0.71 11.98 -5.21
C THR A 218 2.10 11.53 -4.72
N ARG A 219 2.85 12.39 -4.03
CA ARG A 219 4.15 12.02 -3.42
C ARG A 219 4.00 10.90 -2.39
N SER A 220 3.01 10.98 -1.51
CA SER A 220 2.75 9.93 -0.52
C SER A 220 2.46 8.59 -1.19
N ILE A 221 1.68 8.57 -2.28
CA ILE A 221 1.41 7.35 -3.04
C ILE A 221 2.70 6.77 -3.64
N LEU A 222 3.45 7.59 -4.37
CA LEU A 222 4.71 7.17 -5.00
C LEU A 222 5.75 6.70 -3.98
N GLN A 223 5.74 7.24 -2.76
CA GLN A 223 6.67 6.87 -1.71
C GLN A 223 6.37 5.51 -1.08
N ILE A 224 5.09 5.18 -0.89
CA ILE A 224 4.69 3.99 -0.13
C ILE A 224 4.42 2.76 -0.99
N ILE A 225 4.26 2.94 -2.31
CA ILE A 225 4.00 1.84 -3.23
C ILE A 225 5.28 1.51 -4.00
N PRO A 226 5.69 0.23 -4.04
CA PRO A 226 6.89 -0.18 -4.78
C PRO A 226 6.76 0.09 -6.28
N ASP A 227 7.88 0.48 -6.91
CA ASP A 227 7.94 0.89 -8.32
C ASP A 227 7.46 -0.20 -9.29
N GLU A 228 7.64 -1.47 -8.95
CA GLU A 228 7.18 -2.61 -9.76
C GLU A 228 5.66 -2.65 -9.94
N TYR A 229 4.89 -1.97 -9.07
CA TYR A 229 3.44 -1.86 -9.22
C TYR A 229 3.04 -0.81 -10.26
N TRP A 230 3.95 0.07 -10.69
CA TRP A 230 3.65 1.11 -11.68
C TRP A 230 3.03 0.56 -12.96
N LEU A 231 3.57 -0.54 -13.48
CA LEU A 231 3.06 -1.20 -14.70
C LEU A 231 1.68 -1.86 -14.53
N LYS A 232 1.23 -2.07 -13.31
CA LYS A 232 -0.10 -2.62 -13.02
C LYS A 232 -1.21 -1.57 -13.06
N TYR A 233 -0.85 -0.28 -13.01
CA TYR A 233 -1.84 0.78 -13.08
C TYR A 233 -2.36 0.96 -14.50
N PRO A 234 -3.67 1.28 -14.67
CA PRO A 234 -4.24 1.68 -15.94
C PRO A 234 -3.42 2.80 -16.60
N GLU A 235 -3.27 2.69 -17.92
CA GLU A 235 -2.42 3.62 -18.70
C GLU A 235 -2.85 5.08 -18.51
N LEU A 236 -4.15 5.35 -18.40
CA LEU A 236 -4.67 6.70 -18.19
C LEU A 236 -4.15 7.34 -16.90
N ALA A 237 -4.11 6.58 -15.78
CA ALA A 237 -3.60 7.07 -14.50
C ALA A 237 -2.09 7.33 -14.59
N ARG A 238 -1.34 6.43 -15.26
CA ARG A 238 0.10 6.60 -15.51
C ARG A 238 0.37 7.84 -16.33
N ILE A 239 -0.24 8.00 -17.51
CA ILE A 239 -0.06 9.16 -18.40
C ILE A 239 -0.35 10.47 -17.66
N ARG A 240 -1.45 10.54 -16.90
CA ARG A 240 -1.79 11.74 -16.12
C ARG A 240 -0.72 12.08 -15.09
N THR A 241 -0.26 11.10 -14.31
CA THR A 241 0.75 11.31 -13.27
C THR A 241 2.10 11.65 -13.88
N GLU A 242 2.53 10.92 -14.90
CA GLU A 242 3.76 11.16 -15.66
C GLU A 242 3.77 12.56 -16.28
N GLY A 243 2.64 12.98 -16.85
CA GLY A 243 2.50 14.33 -17.40
C GLY A 243 2.75 15.42 -16.36
N ARG A 244 2.20 15.28 -15.16
CA ARG A 244 2.39 16.22 -14.05
C ARG A 244 3.84 16.24 -13.55
N LEU A 245 4.48 15.07 -13.44
CA LEU A 245 5.89 14.97 -13.07
C LEU A 245 6.78 15.66 -14.10
N ILE A 246 6.55 15.42 -15.40
CA ILE A 246 7.31 16.04 -16.49
C ILE A 246 7.09 17.56 -16.52
N ASP A 247 5.88 18.04 -16.29
CA ASP A 247 5.59 19.47 -16.25
C ASP A 247 6.29 20.17 -15.07
N ASP A 248 6.49 19.46 -13.96
CA ASP A 248 7.29 19.97 -12.84
C ASP A 248 8.79 19.91 -13.14
N ILE A 249 9.30 18.86 -13.80
CA ILE A 249 10.70 18.78 -14.28
C ILE A 249 11.06 19.96 -15.16
N ARG A 250 10.15 20.45 -16.02
CA ARG A 250 10.39 21.64 -16.86
C ARG A 250 10.75 22.88 -16.06
N LYS A 251 10.23 23.00 -14.83
CA LYS A 251 10.52 24.12 -13.92
C LYS A 251 11.78 23.87 -13.09
N GLY A 252 12.31 22.63 -13.11
CA GLY A 252 13.37 22.15 -12.24
C GLY A 252 14.63 23.01 -12.35
N LYS A 253 15.14 23.43 -11.19
CA LYS A 253 16.39 24.18 -11.02
C LYS A 253 17.08 23.76 -9.73
N TYR A 254 18.40 23.78 -9.75
CA TYR A 254 19.23 23.42 -8.61
C TYR A 254 20.18 24.57 -8.25
N ASP A 255 20.20 24.93 -6.98
CA ASP A 255 21.16 25.89 -6.43
C ASP A 255 22.42 25.16 -5.97
N VAL A 256 23.51 25.36 -6.73
CA VAL A 256 24.79 24.70 -6.42
C VAL A 256 25.43 25.29 -5.16
N GLN A 257 25.29 26.60 -4.93
CA GLN A 257 25.91 27.29 -3.80
C GLN A 257 25.33 26.81 -2.48
N ASN A 258 24.01 26.66 -2.41
CA ASN A 258 23.31 26.22 -1.22
C ASN A 258 23.04 24.71 -1.18
N GLY A 259 23.33 23.98 -2.27
CA GLY A 259 23.16 22.54 -2.34
C GLY A 259 21.70 22.08 -2.30
N GLN A 260 20.75 22.88 -2.83
CA GLN A 260 19.30 22.61 -2.70
C GLN A 260 18.53 22.77 -4.02
N LEU A 261 17.40 22.07 -4.09
CA LEU A 261 16.44 22.25 -5.18
C LEU A 261 15.71 23.58 -5.04
N LEU A 262 15.73 24.41 -6.08
CA LEU A 262 14.93 25.64 -6.17
C LEU A 262 13.52 25.36 -6.69
N ALA A 263 13.38 24.44 -7.63
CA ALA A 263 12.12 24.02 -8.23
C ALA A 263 12.23 22.62 -8.81
N GLY A 264 11.10 21.99 -9.15
CA GLY A 264 11.07 20.66 -9.78
C GLY A 264 11.22 19.49 -8.81
N GLY A 265 11.04 19.73 -7.51
CA GLY A 265 11.20 18.69 -6.51
C GLY A 265 10.13 17.60 -6.56
N PHE A 266 8.95 17.89 -7.09
CA PHE A 266 7.94 16.86 -7.36
C PHE A 266 8.34 15.99 -8.56
N GLY A 267 8.90 16.59 -9.60
CA GLY A 267 9.36 15.89 -10.79
C GLY A 267 10.43 14.84 -10.52
N THR A 268 11.23 14.98 -9.44
CA THR A 268 12.30 14.01 -9.13
C THR A 268 11.78 12.59 -8.84
N TRP A 269 10.52 12.43 -8.51
CA TRP A 269 9.88 11.11 -8.36
C TRP A 269 9.76 10.33 -9.68
N ALA A 270 9.99 10.98 -10.83
CA ALA A 270 10.05 10.31 -12.13
C ALA A 270 11.34 9.50 -12.32
N ARG A 271 12.41 9.76 -11.54
CA ARG A 271 13.75 9.20 -11.79
C ARG A 271 13.76 7.68 -11.86
N ASP A 272 13.21 7.04 -10.83
CA ASP A 272 13.28 5.58 -10.67
C ASP A 272 12.25 4.86 -11.57
N LEU A 273 11.22 5.59 -12.00
CA LEU A 273 10.19 5.11 -12.93
C LEU A 273 10.47 5.41 -14.40
N ALA A 274 11.53 6.15 -14.71
CA ALA A 274 11.81 6.70 -16.06
C ALA A 274 11.79 5.63 -17.17
N ALA A 275 12.34 4.45 -16.92
CA ALA A 275 12.41 3.36 -17.88
C ALA A 275 11.04 2.81 -18.30
N VAL A 276 10.05 2.87 -17.38
CA VAL A 276 8.73 2.27 -17.54
C VAL A 276 7.62 3.29 -17.83
N PHE A 277 7.97 4.56 -17.98
CA PHE A 277 7.02 5.60 -18.35
C PHE A 277 6.40 5.35 -19.73
N VAL A 278 5.10 5.57 -19.85
CA VAL A 278 4.41 5.67 -21.14
C VAL A 278 4.92 6.89 -21.90
N LEU A 279 5.14 8.00 -21.19
CA LEU A 279 5.63 9.26 -21.74
C LEU A 279 7.16 9.39 -21.73
N LYS A 280 7.93 8.29 -21.79
CA LYS A 280 9.40 8.29 -21.70
C LYS A 280 10.07 9.21 -22.73
N GLU A 281 9.57 9.25 -23.96
CA GLU A 281 10.10 10.12 -25.01
C GLU A 281 9.91 11.62 -24.66
N ARG A 282 8.77 11.97 -24.07
CA ARG A 282 8.51 13.33 -23.59
C ARG A 282 9.41 13.68 -22.41
N LEU A 283 9.65 12.74 -21.51
CA LEU A 283 10.59 12.89 -20.39
C LEU A 283 12.01 13.12 -20.92
N LEU A 284 12.50 12.24 -21.80
CA LEU A 284 13.82 12.37 -22.43
C LEU A 284 14.01 13.74 -23.10
N ASN A 285 13.05 14.12 -23.94
CA ASN A 285 13.11 15.42 -24.61
C ASN A 285 13.15 16.59 -23.63
N THR A 286 12.46 16.51 -22.51
CA THR A 286 12.48 17.54 -21.46
C THR A 286 13.85 17.63 -20.79
N LEU A 287 14.44 16.47 -20.43
CA LEU A 287 15.77 16.41 -19.82
C LEU A 287 16.86 16.95 -20.78
N LEU A 288 16.85 16.50 -22.02
CA LEU A 288 17.84 16.98 -23.05
C LEU A 288 17.70 18.49 -23.35
N THR A 289 16.47 19.00 -23.34
CA THR A 289 16.24 20.44 -23.53
C THR A 289 16.86 21.27 -22.40
N LYS A 290 16.76 20.77 -21.16
CA LYS A 290 17.41 21.42 -20.02
C LYS A 290 18.93 21.33 -20.06
N LEU A 291 19.47 20.19 -20.46
CA LEU A 291 20.92 20.04 -20.65
C LEU A 291 21.48 20.96 -21.75
N ASP A 292 20.69 21.25 -22.78
CA ASP A 292 21.08 22.13 -23.92
C ASP A 292 20.74 23.61 -23.69
N SER A 293 20.06 23.96 -22.58
CA SER A 293 19.57 25.33 -22.33
C SER A 293 20.68 26.38 -22.14
N GLY A 294 21.87 25.95 -21.72
CA GLY A 294 22.93 26.84 -21.28
C GLY A 294 22.73 27.43 -19.87
N ASP A 295 21.58 27.20 -19.23
CA ASP A 295 21.34 27.59 -17.83
C ASP A 295 21.99 26.57 -16.90
N TRP A 296 23.00 27.03 -16.16
CA TRP A 296 23.74 26.19 -15.20
C TRP A 296 22.86 25.48 -14.19
N SER A 297 21.86 26.16 -13.66
CA SER A 297 20.96 25.65 -12.64
C SER A 297 20.03 24.56 -13.20
N GLU A 298 19.60 24.66 -14.44
CA GLU A 298 18.82 23.66 -15.14
C GLU A 298 19.62 22.42 -15.50
N GLN A 299 20.83 22.61 -15.99
CA GLN A 299 21.77 21.52 -16.30
C GLN A 299 22.11 20.74 -15.03
N GLU A 300 22.45 21.43 -13.94
CA GLU A 300 22.77 20.82 -12.67
C GLU A 300 21.61 20.04 -12.10
N TYR A 301 20.38 20.55 -12.24
CA TYR A 301 19.17 19.80 -11.85
C TYR A 301 19.08 18.45 -12.55
N VAL A 302 19.34 18.39 -13.86
CA VAL A 302 19.29 17.11 -14.58
C VAL A 302 20.44 16.19 -14.19
N LEU A 303 21.68 16.72 -14.16
CA LEU A 303 22.87 15.91 -13.88
C LEU A 303 22.89 15.32 -12.46
N ARG A 304 22.22 15.96 -11.48
CA ARG A 304 22.11 15.46 -10.10
C ARG A 304 20.88 14.59 -9.87
N CYS A 305 19.74 14.99 -10.42
CA CYS A 305 18.48 14.33 -10.07
C CYS A 305 18.10 13.22 -11.06
N PHE A 306 18.65 13.20 -12.26
CA PHE A 306 18.27 12.30 -13.35
C PHE A 306 19.47 11.62 -14.02
N ASP A 307 20.57 11.51 -13.33
CA ASP A 307 21.82 10.92 -13.85
C ASP A 307 21.64 9.49 -14.37
N SER A 308 20.85 8.66 -13.66
CA SER A 308 20.53 7.30 -14.06
C SER A 308 19.35 7.20 -15.04
N ALA A 309 18.47 8.22 -15.08
CA ALA A 309 17.25 8.18 -15.87
C ALA A 309 17.53 8.17 -17.38
N LEU A 310 18.54 8.93 -17.85
CA LEU A 310 18.89 8.98 -19.27
C LEU A 310 19.27 7.60 -19.81
N SER A 311 20.14 6.87 -19.11
CA SER A 311 20.54 5.51 -19.49
C SER A 311 19.44 4.46 -19.27
N ALA A 312 18.52 4.70 -18.33
CA ALA A 312 17.37 3.85 -18.13
C ALA A 312 16.31 3.99 -19.25
N ILE A 313 16.14 5.20 -19.79
CA ILE A 313 15.23 5.46 -20.92
C ILE A 313 15.80 4.93 -22.23
N GLU A 314 17.09 5.19 -22.48
CA GLU A 314 17.80 4.83 -23.70
C GLU A 314 18.90 3.82 -23.41
N SER A 315 18.75 2.58 -23.85
CA SER A 315 19.82 1.57 -23.76
C SER A 315 21.06 1.92 -24.57
N LYS A 316 20.89 2.75 -25.64
CA LYS A 316 21.93 3.38 -26.44
C LYS A 316 21.55 4.84 -26.65
N PRO A 317 22.48 5.78 -26.45
CA PRO A 317 22.21 7.19 -26.65
C PRO A 317 21.74 7.50 -28.08
N SER A 318 20.64 8.23 -28.19
CA SER A 318 20.17 8.77 -29.47
C SER A 318 21.15 9.82 -29.99
N TYR A 319 21.04 10.15 -31.28
CA TYR A 319 21.82 11.20 -31.88
C TYR A 319 21.73 12.53 -31.14
N ARG A 320 20.52 12.88 -30.65
CA ARG A 320 20.31 14.12 -29.89
C ARG A 320 20.99 14.05 -28.51
N THR A 321 20.93 12.91 -27.83
CA THR A 321 21.61 12.68 -26.55
C THR A 321 23.13 12.82 -26.73
N VAL A 322 23.68 12.21 -27.79
CA VAL A 322 25.10 12.33 -28.10
C VAL A 322 25.47 13.79 -28.36
N LEU A 323 24.71 14.50 -29.20
CA LEU A 323 24.99 15.91 -29.56
C LEU A 323 25.03 16.82 -28.32
N VAL A 324 24.01 16.72 -27.46
CA VAL A 324 23.88 17.57 -26.26
C VAL A 324 24.99 17.30 -25.24
N ILE A 325 25.31 16.05 -24.99
CA ILE A 325 26.35 15.69 -24.01
C ILE A 325 27.75 16.01 -24.54
N THR A 326 28.03 15.70 -25.84
CA THR A 326 29.31 16.03 -26.45
C THR A 326 29.58 17.55 -26.45
N LYS A 327 28.55 18.36 -26.71
CA LYS A 327 28.64 19.82 -26.60
C LYS A 327 29.08 20.28 -25.21
N GLY A 328 28.59 19.64 -24.15
CA GLY A 328 29.01 19.91 -22.77
C GLY A 328 30.48 19.54 -22.53
N LEU A 329 30.91 18.37 -23.03
CA LEU A 329 32.33 17.95 -22.96
C LEU A 329 33.27 18.91 -23.71
N GLU A 330 32.94 19.29 -24.95
CA GLU A 330 33.71 20.21 -25.79
C GLU A 330 33.76 21.64 -25.19
N ALA A 331 32.71 22.02 -24.48
CA ALA A 331 32.68 23.25 -23.71
C ALA A 331 33.65 23.24 -22.51
N GLY A 332 34.20 22.08 -22.14
CA GLY A 332 35.08 21.90 -21.00
C GLY A 332 34.35 21.87 -19.65
N ASP A 333 33.09 21.55 -19.67
CA ASP A 333 32.27 21.46 -18.44
C ASP A 333 32.53 20.13 -17.71
N LYS A 334 33.20 20.21 -16.57
CA LYS A 334 33.54 19.04 -15.74
C LYS A 334 32.34 18.21 -15.30
N ARG A 335 31.16 18.80 -15.16
CA ARG A 335 29.95 18.07 -14.74
C ARG A 335 29.55 17.03 -15.79
N PHE A 336 29.64 17.37 -17.08
CA PHE A 336 29.40 16.42 -18.17
C PHE A 336 30.50 15.36 -18.25
N TYR A 337 31.75 15.72 -17.97
CA TYR A 337 32.85 14.77 -17.87
C TYR A 337 32.63 13.77 -16.77
N ASP A 338 32.31 14.22 -15.56
CA ASP A 338 32.02 13.35 -14.39
C ASP A 338 30.77 12.47 -14.63
N PHE A 339 29.74 13.03 -15.29
CA PHE A 339 28.55 12.29 -15.68
C PHE A 339 28.87 11.14 -16.64
N VAL A 340 29.59 11.42 -17.75
CA VAL A 340 29.96 10.40 -18.73
C VAL A 340 30.95 9.38 -18.16
N GLY A 341 31.86 9.82 -17.29
CA GLY A 341 32.85 8.97 -16.66
C GLY A 341 32.27 7.80 -15.86
N ARG A 342 31.08 7.98 -15.28
CA ARG A 342 30.37 6.89 -14.56
C ARG A 342 30.04 5.70 -15.45
N PHE A 343 29.80 5.93 -16.74
CA PHE A 343 29.52 4.84 -17.70
C PHE A 343 30.78 4.18 -18.23
N ASN A 344 31.93 4.84 -18.17
CA ASN A 344 33.22 4.25 -18.51
C ASN A 344 33.65 3.19 -17.46
N GLU A 345 33.36 3.43 -16.19
CA GLU A 345 33.70 2.56 -15.07
C GLU A 345 32.68 1.43 -14.84
N ALA A 346 31.50 1.50 -15.45
CA ALA A 346 30.42 0.53 -15.24
C ALA A 346 30.76 -0.84 -15.88
N MET A 347 30.77 -1.90 -15.07
CA MET A 347 31.16 -3.26 -15.48
C MET A 347 30.18 -3.92 -16.47
N PHE A 348 28.90 -3.50 -16.57
CA PHE A 348 27.91 -4.11 -17.46
C PHE A 348 26.98 -3.05 -18.08
N GLY A 349 26.89 -3.02 -19.41
CA GLY A 349 25.98 -2.15 -20.18
C GLY A 349 26.41 -0.69 -20.31
N GLY A 350 27.15 -0.14 -19.36
CA GLY A 350 27.66 1.22 -19.39
C GLY A 350 28.58 1.49 -20.57
N GLN A 351 29.40 0.52 -20.99
CA GLN A 351 30.32 0.67 -22.12
C GLN A 351 29.61 0.95 -23.45
N GLU A 352 28.45 0.35 -23.72
CA GLU A 352 27.66 0.66 -24.93
C GLU A 352 27.13 2.10 -24.91
N TRP A 353 26.76 2.58 -23.74
CA TRP A 353 26.31 3.96 -23.55
C TRP A 353 27.47 4.94 -23.61
N PHE A 354 28.67 4.59 -23.14
CA PHE A 354 29.88 5.40 -23.16
C PHE A 354 30.50 5.56 -24.57
N LYS A 355 30.45 4.50 -25.39
CA LYS A 355 31.13 4.48 -26.73
C LYS A 355 30.98 5.73 -27.57
N PRO A 356 29.80 6.33 -27.74
CA PRO A 356 29.65 7.54 -28.57
C PRO A 356 30.40 8.77 -28.04
N PHE A 357 30.71 8.80 -26.76
CA PHE A 357 31.34 9.92 -26.08
C PHE A 357 32.87 9.76 -25.94
N LYS A 358 33.40 8.56 -26.21
CA LYS A 358 34.76 8.19 -25.90
C LYS A 358 35.79 9.23 -26.39
N GLN A 359 35.70 9.65 -27.64
CA GLN A 359 36.63 10.62 -28.20
C GLN A 359 36.57 11.96 -27.47
N ALA A 360 35.41 12.54 -27.33
CA ALA A 360 35.23 13.82 -26.62
C ALA A 360 35.62 13.72 -25.13
N TYR A 361 35.47 12.56 -24.52
CA TYR A 361 35.88 12.30 -23.14
C TYR A 361 37.42 12.22 -23.01
N GLU A 362 38.12 11.56 -23.93
CA GLU A 362 39.60 11.45 -23.96
C GLU A 362 40.27 12.81 -24.32
N GLU A 363 39.62 13.61 -25.14
CA GLU A 363 40.10 14.96 -25.55
C GLU A 363 39.67 16.05 -24.57
N PHE A 364 39.00 15.72 -23.49
CA PHE A 364 38.46 16.68 -22.52
C PHE A 364 39.55 17.55 -21.89
N SER A 365 39.35 18.85 -21.90
CA SER A 365 40.16 19.83 -21.16
C SER A 365 39.24 20.74 -20.37
N GLU A 366 39.36 20.72 -19.04
CA GLU A 366 38.55 21.56 -18.15
C GLU A 366 38.78 23.05 -18.44
N LYS A 367 37.69 23.76 -18.68
CA LYS A 367 37.72 25.22 -18.85
C LYS A 367 37.08 25.89 -17.65
N PRO A 368 37.62 26.99 -17.14
CA PRO A 368 37.03 27.71 -16.04
C PRO A 368 35.64 28.19 -16.43
N ASN A 369 34.69 27.96 -15.49
CA ASN A 369 33.29 28.31 -15.70
C ASN A 369 33.11 29.83 -15.47
N LEU A 370 32.87 30.58 -16.51
CA LEU A 370 32.69 32.04 -16.44
C LEU A 370 31.28 32.48 -16.01
N THR A 371 30.34 31.51 -15.86
CA THR A 371 28.94 31.83 -15.54
C THR A 371 28.63 31.99 -14.06
N GLY A 372 29.61 31.81 -13.16
CA GLY A 372 29.50 31.98 -11.71
C GLY A 372 30.26 33.19 -11.14
N LEU A 373 30.95 33.97 -11.94
CA LEU A 373 31.60 35.19 -11.49
C LEU A 373 30.58 36.32 -11.53
N SER A 374 30.36 37.01 -10.42
CA SER A 374 29.69 38.31 -10.39
C SER A 374 30.53 39.32 -11.22
N ASP A 375 29.92 40.35 -11.75
CA ASP A 375 30.64 41.43 -12.47
C ASP A 375 31.76 42.07 -11.63
N ASP A 376 31.78 41.84 -10.33
CA ASP A 376 32.79 42.32 -9.37
C ASP A 376 34.05 41.43 -9.29
N ASP A 377 34.05 40.21 -9.88
CA ASP A 377 35.16 39.25 -9.82
C ASP A 377 36.03 39.25 -11.10
N VAL A 378 35.81 40.16 -12.04
CA VAL A 378 36.62 40.29 -13.25
C VAL A 378 37.82 41.20 -12.92
N PRO A 379 39.05 40.68 -12.83
CA PRO A 379 40.22 41.53 -12.67
C PRO A 379 40.42 42.32 -13.97
N PHE A 380 40.44 43.62 -13.84
CA PHE A 380 40.85 44.55 -14.92
C PHE A 380 42.29 44.35 -15.35
#